data_94790c0d36fc4a57e4c6a66ee7948694
#
_entry.id   94790c0d36fc4a57e4c6a66ee7948694
#
_cell.length_a   1.000
_cell.length_b   1.000
_cell.length_c   1.000
_cell.angle_alpha   90.00
_cell.angle_beta   90.00
_cell.angle_gamma   90.00
#
_symmetry.space_group_name_H-M   'P 1'
#
loop_
_entity.id
_entity.type
_entity.pdbx_description
1 polymer ?
#
loop_
_entity_poly.entity_id
_entity_poly.type
_entity_poly.pdbx_seq_one_letter_code
_entity_poly.pdbx_strand_id
1 'polypeptide(L)'
;MRLRLSAALLGFLAAVNVALAQSQSPLTFGLGGSLTVPVGGTAGFGLGSAGGLDAGWQGIGLLQVRPFGGNFGFQLDGTYQRVGPGAISYAGRQIFSGTANLVYEFGRSRTSMVVPYVIGGAGVYGFHRGMDTNATRFGLSGGAGVNLNLGLGSIFLESRLHNVFGAGLGPDGSSSSTQLMPITAGFKISGP
;
A
#
# COMPACT_ATOMS: atom_id res chain seq x y z
N MET A 1 16.20 -12.20 21.21
CA MET A 1 15.20 -11.44 20.45
C MET A 1 14.80 -12.10 19.10
N ARG A 2 15.70 -12.83 18.44
CA ARG A 2 15.42 -13.51 17.14
C ARG A 2 14.39 -14.64 17.21
N LEU A 3 14.30 -15.39 18.32
CA LEU A 3 13.39 -16.55 18.47
C LEU A 3 11.90 -16.15 18.56
N ARG A 4 11.60 -14.97 19.12
CA ARG A 4 10.21 -14.48 19.29
C ARG A 4 9.57 -14.00 17.98
N LEU A 5 10.39 -13.47 17.06
CA LEU A 5 9.93 -13.05 15.74
C LEU A 5 9.56 -14.26 14.87
N SER A 6 10.36 -15.33 14.95
CA SER A 6 10.10 -16.58 14.21
C SER A 6 8.83 -17.29 14.67
N ALA A 7 8.54 -17.29 15.98
CA ALA A 7 7.32 -17.88 16.53
C ALA A 7 6.05 -17.10 16.12
N ALA A 8 6.13 -15.77 16.10
CA ALA A 8 5.02 -14.92 15.65
C ALA A 8 4.73 -15.10 14.15
N LEU A 9 5.77 -15.23 13.34
CA LEU A 9 5.65 -15.47 11.89
C LEU A 9 5.06 -16.85 11.59
N LEU A 10 5.50 -17.89 12.32
CA LEU A 10 4.95 -19.25 12.23
C LEU A 10 3.50 -19.31 12.71
N GLY A 11 3.15 -18.62 13.80
CA GLY A 11 1.78 -18.52 14.29
C GLY A 11 0.87 -17.81 13.29
N PHE A 12 1.33 -16.75 12.65
CA PHE A 12 0.59 -16.04 11.62
C PHE A 12 0.40 -16.91 10.37
N LEU A 13 1.44 -17.61 9.90
CA LEU A 13 1.36 -18.54 8.78
C LEU A 13 0.44 -19.73 9.07
N ALA A 14 0.44 -20.25 10.30
CA ALA A 14 -0.48 -21.31 10.71
C ALA A 14 -1.94 -20.82 10.77
N ALA A 15 -2.18 -19.62 11.29
CA ALA A 15 -3.51 -19.01 11.32
C ALA A 15 -4.08 -18.76 9.92
N VAL A 16 -3.24 -18.33 8.98
CA VAL A 16 -3.61 -18.16 7.57
C VAL A 16 -4.00 -19.50 6.94
N ASN A 17 -3.24 -20.57 7.20
CA ASN A 17 -3.55 -21.90 6.65
C ASN A 17 -4.86 -22.46 7.21
N VAL A 18 -5.15 -22.28 8.52
CA VAL A 18 -6.41 -22.71 9.12
C VAL A 18 -7.59 -21.92 8.55
N ALA A 19 -7.43 -20.61 8.33
CA ALA A 19 -8.46 -19.78 7.71
C ALA A 19 -8.75 -20.19 6.26
N LEU A 20 -7.72 -20.53 5.49
CA LEU A 20 -7.84 -21.03 4.11
C LEU A 20 -8.50 -22.40 4.03
N ALA A 21 -8.29 -23.28 5.02
CA ALA A 21 -8.86 -24.62 5.06
C ALA A 21 -10.36 -24.64 5.43
N GLN A 22 -10.85 -23.60 6.11
CA GLN A 22 -12.23 -23.53 6.59
C GLN A 22 -13.18 -22.69 5.74
N SER A 23 -12.68 -21.92 4.81
CA SER A 23 -13.49 -21.05 3.95
C SER A 23 -13.22 -21.32 2.48
N GLN A 24 -14.29 -21.48 1.71
CA GLN A 24 -14.23 -21.43 0.24
C GLN A 24 -14.01 -19.99 -0.27
N SER A 25 -13.24 -19.20 0.45
CA SER A 25 -13.01 -17.80 0.08
C SER A 25 -11.81 -17.73 -0.87
N PRO A 26 -12.01 -17.25 -2.08
CA PRO A 26 -10.93 -17.23 -3.05
C PRO A 26 -9.80 -16.33 -2.57
N LEU A 27 -8.60 -16.87 -2.60
CA LEU A 27 -7.37 -16.11 -2.49
C LEU A 27 -7.26 -15.22 -3.73
N THR A 28 -7.02 -13.94 -3.54
CA THR A 28 -6.89 -12.98 -4.65
C THR A 28 -5.48 -12.43 -4.68
N PHE A 29 -4.83 -12.55 -5.83
CA PHE A 29 -3.55 -11.93 -6.13
C PHE A 29 -3.76 -10.73 -7.03
N GLY A 30 -2.95 -9.70 -6.88
CA GLY A 30 -3.02 -8.55 -7.77
C GLY A 30 -1.67 -7.88 -7.95
N LEU A 31 -1.58 -7.21 -9.08
CA LEU A 31 -0.44 -6.36 -9.46
C LEU A 31 -0.97 -5.04 -9.98
N GLY A 32 -0.25 -3.96 -9.70
CA GLY A 32 -0.64 -2.64 -10.17
C GLY A 32 0.51 -1.66 -10.24
N GLY A 33 0.20 -0.52 -10.83
CA GLY A 33 1.08 0.64 -10.91
C GLY A 33 0.35 1.90 -10.41
N SER A 34 1.12 2.83 -9.86
CA SER A 34 0.58 4.07 -9.30
C SER A 34 1.39 5.27 -9.73
N LEU A 35 0.70 6.40 -9.83
CA LEU A 35 1.31 7.71 -9.73
C LEU A 35 1.13 8.21 -8.29
N THR A 36 2.21 8.63 -7.67
CA THR A 36 2.21 9.12 -6.29
C THR A 36 2.37 10.61 -6.26
N VAL A 37 1.46 11.28 -5.59
CA VAL A 37 1.52 12.71 -5.34
C VAL A 37 1.81 12.92 -3.85
N PRO A 38 2.89 13.64 -3.48
CA PRO A 38 3.10 14.06 -2.10
C PRO A 38 2.03 15.08 -1.72
N VAL A 39 1.49 14.95 -0.48
CA VAL A 39 0.46 15.84 0.05
C VAL A 39 0.85 16.34 1.45
N GLY A 40 0.22 17.42 1.91
CA GLY A 40 0.50 18.00 3.24
C GLY A 40 1.77 18.86 3.29
N GLY A 41 2.37 19.03 4.47
CA GLY A 41 3.51 19.92 4.71
C GLY A 41 4.81 19.57 3.96
N THR A 42 4.86 18.40 3.33
CA THR A 42 5.96 17.97 2.44
C THR A 42 5.67 18.23 0.96
N ALA A 43 4.45 18.70 0.65
CA ALA A 43 4.03 19.00 -0.70
C ALA A 43 4.52 20.37 -1.13
N GLY A 44 5.55 20.41 -1.94
CA GLY A 44 5.65 21.47 -2.93
C GLY A 44 4.66 21.15 -4.05
N PHE A 45 3.42 21.62 -3.95
CA PHE A 45 2.47 21.50 -5.05
C PHE A 45 2.92 22.44 -6.18
N GLY A 46 3.66 21.88 -7.12
CA GLY A 46 4.09 22.57 -8.32
C GLY A 46 5.23 21.79 -8.97
N LEU A 47 5.12 21.57 -10.26
CA LEU A 47 6.26 21.18 -11.10
C LEU A 47 7.34 22.26 -10.94
N GLY A 48 8.33 22.01 -10.05
CA GLY A 48 9.44 22.93 -9.82
C GLY A 48 9.42 23.73 -8.52
N SER A 49 8.62 23.37 -7.53
CA SER A 49 8.68 24.04 -6.20
C SER A 49 9.99 23.71 -5.47
N ALA A 50 10.74 24.75 -5.15
CA ALA A 50 11.99 24.62 -4.39
C ALA A 50 11.73 23.95 -3.02
N GLY A 51 12.27 22.74 -2.84
CA GLY A 51 12.27 22.02 -1.54
C GLY A 51 11.20 20.95 -1.34
N GLY A 52 10.27 20.72 -2.29
CA GLY A 52 9.25 19.65 -2.21
C GLY A 52 9.70 18.32 -2.82
N LEU A 53 8.92 17.26 -2.57
CA LEU A 53 9.02 16.00 -3.31
C LEU A 53 8.24 16.14 -4.63
N ASP A 54 8.81 15.70 -5.73
CA ASP A 54 8.11 15.62 -7.01
C ASP A 54 7.23 14.36 -7.07
N ALA A 55 6.28 14.36 -8.01
CA ALA A 55 5.49 13.17 -8.29
C ALA A 55 6.39 11.98 -8.60
N GLY A 56 5.96 10.81 -8.14
CA GLY A 56 6.68 9.56 -8.32
C GLY A 56 5.81 8.48 -8.94
N TRP A 57 6.44 7.34 -9.24
CA TRP A 57 5.73 6.12 -9.63
C TRP A 57 5.92 5.03 -8.58
N GLN A 58 4.97 4.12 -8.52
CA GLN A 58 4.98 3.00 -7.60
C GLN A 58 4.50 1.74 -8.31
N GLY A 59 5.16 0.61 -8.04
CA GLY A 59 4.64 -0.72 -8.32
C GLY A 59 4.08 -1.34 -7.05
N ILE A 60 2.99 -2.08 -7.13
CA ILE A 60 2.35 -2.80 -6.02
C ILE A 60 2.07 -4.25 -6.40
N GLY A 61 2.40 -5.16 -5.47
CA GLY A 61 1.90 -6.52 -5.43
C GLY A 61 0.99 -6.69 -4.23
N LEU A 62 -0.15 -7.33 -4.39
CA LEU A 62 -1.11 -7.54 -3.31
C LEU A 62 -1.58 -8.99 -3.22
N LEU A 63 -1.85 -9.40 -1.99
CA LEU A 63 -2.47 -10.67 -1.63
C LEU A 63 -3.68 -10.38 -0.74
N GLN A 64 -4.87 -10.77 -1.16
CA GLN A 64 -6.09 -10.57 -0.42
C GLN A 64 -6.75 -11.91 -0.07
N VAL A 65 -7.19 -12.07 1.17
CA VAL A 65 -7.95 -13.23 1.66
C VAL A 65 -9.26 -12.77 2.28
N ARG A 66 -10.31 -13.58 2.11
CA ARG A 66 -11.63 -13.35 2.70
C ARG A 66 -12.04 -14.56 3.52
N PRO A 67 -11.57 -14.68 4.77
CA PRO A 67 -11.74 -15.90 5.57
C PRO A 67 -13.19 -16.21 5.94
N PHE A 68 -14.06 -15.20 5.95
CA PHE A 68 -15.47 -15.37 6.37
C PHE A 68 -16.47 -15.26 5.21
N GLY A 69 -15.98 -15.17 3.95
CA GLY A 69 -16.86 -14.79 2.85
C GLY A 69 -17.45 -13.38 3.06
N GLY A 70 -18.30 -12.89 2.19
CA GLY A 70 -18.94 -11.58 2.35
C GLY A 70 -18.03 -10.38 2.01
N ASN A 71 -18.29 -9.25 2.67
CA ASN A 71 -17.76 -7.95 2.26
C ASN A 71 -16.39 -7.60 2.87
N PHE A 72 -15.97 -8.31 3.93
CA PHE A 72 -14.69 -8.07 4.60
C PHE A 72 -13.57 -8.92 4.03
N GLY A 73 -12.39 -8.33 3.90
CA GLY A 73 -11.16 -9.00 3.50
C GLY A 73 -9.95 -8.44 4.21
N PHE A 74 -8.90 -9.29 4.30
CA PHE A 74 -7.57 -8.89 4.72
C PHE A 74 -6.69 -8.81 3.47
N GLN A 75 -5.89 -7.76 3.36
CA GLN A 75 -4.99 -7.56 2.23
C GLN A 75 -3.57 -7.25 2.72
N LEU A 76 -2.60 -7.96 2.18
CA LEU A 76 -1.18 -7.67 2.35
C LEU A 76 -0.65 -7.06 1.06
N ASP A 77 0.04 -5.94 1.19
CA ASP A 77 0.65 -5.28 0.04
C ASP A 77 2.16 -5.18 0.21
N GLY A 78 2.87 -5.43 -0.87
CA GLY A 78 4.27 -5.07 -1.03
C GLY A 78 4.40 -3.98 -2.09
N THR A 79 5.07 -2.87 -1.79
CA THR A 79 5.25 -1.79 -2.75
C THR A 79 6.70 -1.41 -2.93
N TYR A 80 7.03 -1.03 -4.15
CA TYR A 80 8.26 -0.33 -4.50
C TYR A 80 7.90 1.01 -5.12
N GLN A 81 8.40 2.08 -4.55
CA GLN A 81 8.11 3.44 -4.99
C GLN A 81 9.39 4.21 -5.27
N ARG A 82 9.37 5.00 -6.32
CA ARG A 82 10.43 5.95 -6.62
C ARG A 82 9.83 7.35 -6.75
N VAL A 83 10.31 8.24 -5.91
CA VAL A 83 9.91 9.66 -5.91
C VAL A 83 11.05 10.47 -6.47
N GLY A 84 10.74 11.41 -7.38
CA GLY A 84 11.73 12.26 -8.02
C GLY A 84 12.43 13.20 -7.03
N PRO A 85 13.64 13.70 -7.36
CA PRO A 85 14.28 14.74 -6.58
C PRO A 85 13.48 16.05 -6.76
N GLY A 86 13.13 16.71 -5.64
CA GLY A 86 12.69 18.10 -5.69
C GLY A 86 13.83 19.00 -6.20
N ALA A 87 13.50 20.22 -6.59
CA ALA A 87 14.41 21.16 -7.29
C ALA A 87 15.77 21.41 -6.59
N ILE A 88 15.95 21.00 -5.34
CA ILE A 88 17.18 21.19 -4.54
C ILE A 88 17.88 19.87 -4.21
N SER A 89 17.32 18.70 -4.50
CA SER A 89 17.90 17.40 -4.13
C SER A 89 18.23 16.57 -5.35
N TYR A 90 19.50 16.35 -5.63
CA TYR A 90 20.01 15.55 -6.75
C TYR A 90 19.81 14.04 -6.62
N ALA A 91 19.21 13.54 -5.54
CA ALA A 91 19.01 12.11 -5.30
C ALA A 91 17.54 11.77 -5.17
N GLY A 92 16.98 11.05 -6.14
CA GLY A 92 15.67 10.41 -6.01
C GLY A 92 15.64 9.46 -4.80
N ARG A 93 14.49 9.34 -4.16
CA ARG A 93 14.28 8.44 -3.02
C ARG A 93 13.57 7.17 -3.46
N GLN A 94 14.06 6.05 -2.97
CA GLN A 94 13.42 4.75 -3.12
C GLN A 94 12.74 4.41 -1.79
N ILE A 95 11.48 3.97 -1.88
CA ILE A 95 10.69 3.58 -0.72
C ILE A 95 10.17 2.18 -0.98
N PHE A 96 10.50 1.25 -0.08
CA PHE A 96 9.90 -0.08 -0.03
C PHE A 96 8.90 -0.10 1.11
N SER A 97 7.71 -0.64 0.90
CA SER A 97 6.79 -0.81 2.00
C SER A 97 6.09 -2.16 1.99
N GLY A 98 5.76 -2.62 3.20
CA GLY A 98 4.86 -3.73 3.42
C GLY A 98 3.72 -3.27 4.32
N THR A 99 2.48 -3.44 3.88
CA THR A 99 1.30 -3.03 4.64
C THR A 99 0.32 -4.16 4.81
N ALA A 100 -0.33 -4.22 5.99
CA ALA A 100 -1.44 -5.10 6.29
C ALA A 100 -2.71 -4.26 6.44
N ASN A 101 -3.76 -4.62 5.71
CA ASN A 101 -4.95 -3.81 5.54
C ASN A 101 -6.22 -4.60 5.74
N LEU A 102 -7.27 -3.92 6.21
CA LEU A 102 -8.65 -4.37 6.16
C LEU A 102 -9.33 -3.72 4.95
N VAL A 103 -10.08 -4.52 4.21
CA VAL A 103 -10.86 -4.09 3.04
C VAL A 103 -12.32 -4.37 3.31
N TYR A 104 -13.19 -3.39 3.05
CA TYR A 104 -14.62 -3.57 3.05
C TYR A 104 -15.19 -3.23 1.69
N GLU A 105 -15.79 -4.21 1.02
CA GLU A 105 -16.40 -4.08 -0.30
C GLU A 105 -17.91 -3.85 -0.17
N PHE A 106 -18.44 -2.79 -0.80
CA PHE A 106 -19.85 -2.45 -0.74
C PHE A 106 -20.65 -3.18 -1.82
N GLY A 107 -21.75 -3.83 -1.43
CA GLY A 107 -22.66 -4.46 -2.39
C GLY A 107 -22.03 -5.56 -3.23
N ARG A 108 -21.05 -6.26 -2.70
CA ARG A 108 -20.41 -7.37 -3.40
C ARG A 108 -21.40 -8.50 -3.65
N SER A 109 -21.67 -8.76 -4.93
CA SER A 109 -22.44 -9.92 -5.40
C SER A 109 -21.66 -10.60 -6.53
N ARG A 110 -21.97 -11.86 -6.80
CA ARG A 110 -21.37 -12.60 -7.94
C ARG A 110 -21.68 -11.94 -9.30
N THR A 111 -22.76 -11.17 -9.36
CA THR A 111 -23.22 -10.47 -10.57
C THR A 111 -22.83 -9.00 -10.60
N SER A 112 -22.23 -8.46 -9.52
CA SER A 112 -21.85 -7.06 -9.47
C SER A 112 -20.62 -6.80 -10.33
N MET A 113 -20.80 -6.03 -11.40
CA MET A 113 -19.73 -5.63 -12.30
C MET A 113 -18.82 -4.58 -11.65
N VAL A 114 -19.39 -3.67 -10.86
CA VAL A 114 -18.71 -2.57 -10.18
C VAL A 114 -18.86 -2.74 -8.68
N VAL A 115 -17.75 -2.85 -7.96
CA VAL A 115 -17.72 -3.06 -6.51
C VAL A 115 -16.85 -2.00 -5.85
N PRO A 116 -17.45 -0.93 -5.30
CA PRO A 116 -16.71 0.05 -4.50
C PRO A 116 -16.19 -0.58 -3.21
N TYR A 117 -15.07 -0.06 -2.70
CA TYR A 117 -14.51 -0.51 -1.43
C TYR A 117 -13.79 0.61 -0.70
N VAL A 118 -13.64 0.42 0.62
CA VAL A 118 -12.74 1.19 1.46
C VAL A 118 -11.66 0.25 2.01
N ILE A 119 -10.49 0.82 2.27
CA ILE A 119 -9.33 0.09 2.74
C ILE A 119 -8.60 0.93 3.79
N GLY A 120 -8.12 0.28 4.84
CA GLY A 120 -7.34 0.92 5.86
C GLY A 120 -6.41 -0.06 6.53
N GLY A 121 -5.22 0.41 6.91
CA GLY A 121 -4.22 -0.46 7.50
C GLY A 121 -2.99 0.24 8.01
N ALA A 122 -2.01 -0.58 8.35
CA ALA A 122 -0.74 -0.15 8.92
C ALA A 122 0.41 -0.89 8.24
N GLY A 123 1.60 -0.30 8.27
CA GLY A 123 2.75 -0.93 7.67
C GLY A 123 4.08 -0.33 8.03
N VAL A 124 5.10 -0.93 7.45
CA VAL A 124 6.49 -0.50 7.59
C VAL A 124 7.01 0.02 6.25
N TYR A 125 7.78 1.10 6.32
CA TYR A 125 8.31 1.84 5.17
C TYR A 125 9.81 1.95 5.31
N GLY A 126 10.54 1.37 4.38
CA GLY A 126 11.99 1.46 4.28
C GLY A 126 12.39 2.55 3.29
N PHE A 127 13.15 3.52 3.74
CA PHE A 127 13.65 4.62 2.93
C PHE A 127 15.11 4.40 2.58
N HIS A 128 15.45 4.46 1.29
CA HIS A 128 16.83 4.44 0.80
C HIS A 128 17.16 5.78 0.14
N ARG A 129 18.19 6.44 0.65
CA ARG A 129 18.70 7.69 0.11
C ARG A 129 20.19 7.55 -0.23
N GLY A 130 20.52 7.32 -1.50
CA GLY A 130 21.94 7.19 -1.91
C GLY A 130 22.65 6.04 -1.16
N MET A 131 23.91 6.25 -0.81
CA MET A 131 24.74 5.22 -0.15
C MET A 131 24.60 5.12 1.38
N ASP A 132 23.93 6.07 2.07
CA ASP A 132 24.20 6.25 3.50
C ASP A 132 23.04 6.21 4.49
N THR A 133 21.78 6.05 4.11
CA THR A 133 20.72 6.09 5.14
C THR A 133 19.57 5.14 4.87
N ASN A 134 19.60 3.99 5.54
CA ASN A 134 18.47 3.07 5.64
C ASN A 134 17.65 3.40 6.87
N ALA A 135 16.49 4.00 6.71
CA ALA A 135 15.56 4.26 7.80
C ALA A 135 14.28 3.47 7.60
N THR A 136 13.90 2.69 8.60
CA THR A 136 12.60 2.02 8.63
C THR A 136 11.66 2.80 9.54
N ARG A 137 10.45 3.08 9.06
CA ARG A 137 9.42 3.85 9.76
C ARG A 137 8.09 3.13 9.72
N PHE A 138 7.27 3.38 10.72
CA PHE A 138 5.90 2.91 10.79
C PHE A 138 4.96 3.94 10.16
N GLY A 139 3.87 3.49 9.55
CA GLY A 139 2.85 4.36 9.00
C GLY A 139 1.48 3.73 8.97
N LEU A 140 0.48 4.58 8.83
CA LEU A 140 -0.91 4.22 8.62
C LEU A 140 -1.33 4.60 7.21
N SER A 141 -2.27 3.85 6.66
CA SER A 141 -2.86 4.15 5.35
C SER A 141 -4.37 3.99 5.38
N GLY A 142 -5.05 4.80 4.60
CA GLY A 142 -6.50 4.70 4.42
C GLY A 142 -6.91 5.25 3.06
N GLY A 143 -7.91 4.63 2.46
CA GLY A 143 -8.33 5.02 1.12
C GLY A 143 -9.60 4.34 0.65
N ALA A 144 -9.91 4.56 -0.60
CA ALA A 144 -11.05 3.97 -1.27
C ALA A 144 -10.71 3.60 -2.71
N GLY A 145 -11.46 2.68 -3.25
CA GLY A 145 -11.29 2.23 -4.62
C GLY A 145 -12.53 1.58 -5.20
N VAL A 146 -12.40 1.12 -6.42
CA VAL A 146 -13.44 0.38 -7.14
C VAL A 146 -12.81 -0.81 -7.83
N ASN A 147 -13.45 -1.98 -7.74
CA ASN A 147 -13.15 -3.16 -8.53
C ASN A 147 -14.16 -3.26 -9.68
N LEU A 148 -13.66 -3.46 -10.90
CA LEU A 148 -14.44 -3.78 -12.09
C LEU A 148 -14.25 -5.26 -12.41
N ASN A 149 -15.26 -6.08 -12.14
CA ASN A 149 -15.21 -7.52 -12.33
C ASN A 149 -15.41 -7.88 -13.81
N LEU A 150 -14.47 -8.65 -14.37
CA LEU A 150 -14.43 -9.05 -15.77
C LEU A 150 -14.59 -10.57 -15.96
N GLY A 151 -15.08 -11.28 -14.94
CA GLY A 151 -15.26 -12.74 -14.96
C GLY A 151 -14.01 -13.50 -14.55
N LEU A 152 -12.94 -13.44 -15.32
CA LEU A 152 -11.66 -14.12 -15.01
C LEU A 152 -10.79 -13.37 -13.99
N GLY A 153 -11.15 -12.13 -13.67
CA GLY A 153 -10.44 -11.27 -12.75
C GLY A 153 -11.12 -9.93 -12.62
N SER A 154 -10.47 -8.99 -11.98
CA SER A 154 -10.97 -7.62 -11.84
C SER A 154 -9.88 -6.58 -12.08
N ILE A 155 -10.24 -5.49 -12.73
CA ILE A 155 -9.42 -4.28 -12.75
C ILE A 155 -9.77 -3.48 -11.49
N PHE A 156 -8.78 -2.93 -10.81
CA PHE A 156 -9.01 -2.04 -9.68
C PHE A 156 -8.42 -0.66 -9.93
N LEU A 157 -9.12 0.36 -9.42
CA LEU A 157 -8.64 1.72 -9.30
C LEU A 157 -8.78 2.13 -7.85
N GLU A 158 -7.71 2.65 -7.25
CA GLU A 158 -7.64 2.94 -5.83
C GLU A 158 -6.84 4.19 -5.56
N SER A 159 -7.26 4.98 -4.57
CA SER A 159 -6.47 6.06 -4.00
C SER A 159 -6.33 5.88 -2.49
N ARG A 160 -5.12 5.98 -1.97
CA ARG A 160 -4.82 5.87 -0.53
C ARG A 160 -3.99 7.06 -0.07
N LEU A 161 -4.26 7.50 1.14
CA LEU A 161 -3.38 8.40 1.88
C LEU A 161 -2.50 7.55 2.81
N HIS A 162 -1.18 7.64 2.65
CA HIS A 162 -0.19 7.05 3.54
C HIS A 162 0.39 8.15 4.42
N ASN A 163 0.31 7.97 5.74
CA ASN A 163 0.93 8.86 6.73
C ASN A 163 2.07 8.10 7.44
N VAL A 164 3.30 8.43 7.10
CA VAL A 164 4.51 7.77 7.62
C VAL A 164 5.12 8.62 8.71
N PHE A 165 5.17 8.10 9.92
CA PHE A 165 5.62 8.83 11.10
C PHE A 165 7.15 8.94 11.17
N GLY A 166 7.65 10.14 11.53
CA GLY A 166 9.07 10.38 11.74
C GLY A 166 9.96 10.18 10.51
N ALA A 167 9.39 10.30 9.32
CA ALA A 167 10.12 10.07 8.07
C ALA A 167 11.09 11.21 7.71
N GLY A 168 10.99 12.39 8.35
CA GLY A 168 11.92 13.49 8.19
C GLY A 168 12.14 13.91 6.74
N LEU A 169 11.09 13.92 5.92
CA LEU A 169 11.19 14.23 4.50
C LEU A 169 11.03 15.74 4.22
N GLY A 170 10.84 16.54 5.26
CA GLY A 170 10.81 18.01 5.15
C GLY A 170 12.17 18.59 4.78
N PRO A 171 12.21 19.77 4.15
CA PRO A 171 13.46 20.46 3.79
C PRO A 171 14.34 20.79 5.01
N ASP A 172 13.75 20.89 6.18
CA ASP A 172 14.38 21.27 7.45
C ASP A 172 14.88 20.05 8.27
N GLY A 173 14.70 18.83 7.77
CA GLY A 173 15.07 17.59 8.49
C GLY A 173 14.23 17.34 9.75
N SER A 174 13.14 18.11 9.95
CA SER A 174 12.24 17.90 11.07
C SER A 174 11.61 16.50 11.01
N SER A 175 11.41 15.89 12.19
CA SER A 175 10.81 14.56 12.33
C SER A 175 9.29 14.57 12.09
N SER A 176 8.82 15.39 11.16
CA SER A 176 7.44 15.49 10.77
C SER A 176 7.00 14.23 9.98
N SER A 177 5.72 13.94 10.01
CA SER A 177 5.14 12.86 9.21
C SER A 177 5.19 13.20 7.73
N THR A 178 5.48 12.19 6.90
CA THR A 178 5.38 12.32 5.44
C THR A 178 4.06 11.75 4.97
N GLN A 179 3.36 12.52 4.15
CA GLN A 179 2.09 12.12 3.57
C GLN A 179 2.25 11.92 2.06
N LEU A 180 1.81 10.75 1.59
CA LEU A 180 1.88 10.35 0.19
C LEU A 180 0.50 9.84 -0.24
N MET A 181 0.05 10.25 -1.42
CA MET A 181 -1.23 9.82 -1.99
C MET A 181 -1.01 9.18 -3.37
N PRO A 182 -0.75 7.87 -3.44
CA PRO A 182 -0.76 7.14 -4.69
C PRO A 182 -2.18 7.00 -5.25
N ILE A 183 -2.29 7.15 -6.56
CA ILE A 183 -3.45 6.73 -7.35
C ILE A 183 -3.01 5.50 -8.13
N THR A 184 -3.60 4.37 -7.82
CA THR A 184 -3.18 3.03 -8.26
C THR A 184 -4.21 2.45 -9.20
N ALA A 185 -3.77 1.93 -10.32
CA ALA A 185 -4.55 1.05 -11.18
C ALA A 185 -3.85 -0.30 -11.32
N GLY A 186 -4.64 -1.37 -11.40
CA GLY A 186 -4.06 -2.71 -11.51
C GLY A 186 -5.10 -3.78 -11.80
N PHE A 187 -4.63 -5.03 -11.77
CA PHE A 187 -5.41 -6.21 -12.05
C PHE A 187 -5.34 -7.18 -10.88
N LYS A 188 -6.46 -7.83 -10.58
CA LYS A 188 -6.61 -8.87 -9.54
C LYS A 188 -7.12 -10.16 -10.19
N ILE A 189 -6.55 -11.28 -9.79
CA ILE A 189 -7.00 -12.63 -10.16
C ILE A 189 -7.40 -13.33 -8.86
N SER A 190 -8.62 -13.84 -8.81
CA SER A 190 -9.07 -14.68 -7.71
C SER A 190 -8.80 -16.14 -8.05
N GLY A 191 -8.23 -16.88 -7.11
CA GLY A 191 -8.11 -18.31 -7.22
C GLY A 191 -9.49 -18.99 -7.22
N PRO A 192 -9.55 -20.24 -7.65
CA PRO A 192 -10.77 -21.06 -7.64
C PRO A 192 -11.31 -21.29 -6.24
#